data_fdcd5fa0ad2bb3e18b7a677a3ba5e944
#
_entry.id   fdcd5fa0ad2bb3e18b7a677a3ba5e944
#
_cell.length_a   1.000
_cell.length_b   1.000
_cell.length_c   1.000
_cell.angle_alpha   90.00
_cell.angle_beta   90.00
_cell.angle_gamma   90.00
#
_symmetry.space_group_name_H-M   'P 1'
#
loop_
_entity.id
_entity.type
_entity.pdbx_description
1 polymer ?
#
loop_
_entity_poly.entity_id
_entity_poly.type
_entity_poly.pdbx_seq_one_letter_code
_entity_poly.pdbx_strand_id
1 'polypeptide(L)'
;MNLCIYGTIATGVETLRARVEYNMERGASKYCSEWKLADTGYYGFVWLGNITDMDGMSAFLTTDEEMKWDKDNGCVYKLYTMSEMSE
;
A
#
# COMPACT_ATOMS: atom_id res chain seq x y z
N MET A 1 -1.58 -7.36 -11.44
CA MET A 1 -1.32 -6.99 -10.01
C MET A 1 -0.59 -8.11 -9.32
N ASN A 2 0.47 -7.80 -8.60
CA ASN A 2 1.31 -8.82 -7.96
C ASN A 2 1.52 -8.61 -6.46
N LEU A 3 1.01 -7.52 -5.90
CA LEU A 3 1.10 -7.25 -4.46
C LEU A 3 -0.26 -6.89 -3.91
N CYS A 4 -0.61 -7.51 -2.79
CA CYS A 4 -1.81 -7.20 -2.01
C CYS A 4 -1.40 -6.76 -0.61
N ILE A 5 -1.90 -5.62 -0.17
CA ILE A 5 -1.75 -5.15 1.20
C ILE A 5 -3.13 -5.13 1.82
N TYR A 6 -3.31 -5.89 2.89
CA TYR A 6 -4.61 -6.04 3.55
C TYR A 6 -4.49 -5.68 5.03
N GLY A 7 -5.36 -4.80 5.49
CA GLY A 7 -5.27 -4.41 6.89
C GLY A 7 -6.34 -3.43 7.33
N THR A 8 -6.01 -2.68 8.39
CA THR A 8 -6.88 -1.67 8.97
C THR A 8 -6.11 -0.38 9.20
N ILE A 9 -6.81 0.73 9.22
CA ILE A 9 -6.23 2.05 9.49
C ILE A 9 -7.16 2.85 10.39
N ALA A 10 -6.67 3.22 11.59
CA ALA A 10 -7.49 3.88 12.61
C ALA A 10 -8.02 5.25 12.17
N THR A 11 -7.27 5.97 11.34
CA THR A 11 -7.67 7.29 10.85
C THR A 11 -8.56 7.26 9.61
N GLY A 12 -8.85 6.05 9.09
CA GLY A 12 -9.77 5.87 7.99
C GLY A 12 -9.11 5.66 6.63
N VAL A 13 -9.82 4.98 5.74
CA VAL A 13 -9.28 4.58 4.42
C VAL A 13 -8.99 5.79 3.52
N GLU A 14 -9.75 6.87 3.65
CA GLU A 14 -9.49 8.06 2.83
C GLU A 14 -8.19 8.75 3.24
N THR A 15 -7.78 8.65 4.51
CA THR A 15 -6.45 9.10 4.95
C THR A 15 -5.36 8.29 4.27
N LEU A 16 -5.56 6.97 4.16
CA LEU A 16 -4.62 6.10 3.46
C LEU A 16 -4.57 6.42 1.97
N ARG A 17 -5.72 6.65 1.35
CA ARG A 17 -5.79 7.02 -0.08
C ARG A 17 -4.96 8.26 -0.37
N ALA A 18 -5.12 9.29 0.45
CA ALA A 18 -4.35 10.52 0.31
C ALA A 18 -2.84 10.26 0.47
N ARG A 19 -2.46 9.39 1.41
CA ARG A 19 -1.05 9.04 1.61
C ARG A 19 -0.49 8.27 0.43
N VAL A 20 -1.24 7.34 -0.14
CA VAL A 20 -0.80 6.59 -1.32
C VAL A 20 -0.58 7.54 -2.50
N GLU A 21 -1.51 8.46 -2.74
CA GLU A 21 -1.37 9.44 -3.81
C GLU A 21 -0.13 10.31 -3.60
N TYR A 22 0.10 10.79 -2.37
CA TYR A 22 1.28 11.53 -2.02
C TYR A 22 2.56 10.73 -2.27
N ASN A 23 2.58 9.45 -1.86
CA ASN A 23 3.74 8.58 -2.04
C ASN A 23 4.03 8.34 -3.53
N MET A 24 3.01 8.16 -4.35
CA MET A 24 3.19 7.99 -5.79
C MET A 24 3.83 9.22 -6.43
N GLU A 25 3.42 10.42 -6.01
CA GLU A 25 3.99 11.67 -6.51
C GLU A 25 5.45 11.85 -6.10
N ARG A 26 5.83 11.44 -4.90
CA ARG A 26 7.19 11.64 -4.37
C ARG A 26 8.17 10.50 -4.66
N GLY A 27 7.77 9.51 -5.47
CA GLY A 27 8.73 8.52 -5.96
C GLY A 27 8.28 7.08 -5.98
N ALA A 28 7.22 6.70 -5.27
CA ALA A 28 6.78 5.31 -5.25
C ALA A 28 6.30 4.81 -6.63
N SER A 29 5.91 5.73 -7.51
CA SER A 29 5.52 5.38 -8.89
C SER A 29 6.66 4.76 -9.70
N LYS A 30 7.91 4.92 -9.28
CA LYS A 30 9.06 4.25 -9.90
C LYS A 30 8.99 2.74 -9.72
N TYR A 31 8.29 2.29 -8.69
CA TYR A 31 8.24 0.88 -8.29
C TYR A 31 6.86 0.25 -8.50
N CYS A 32 5.87 1.05 -8.88
CA CYS A 32 4.48 0.61 -9.02
C CYS A 32 3.84 1.27 -10.24
N SER A 33 3.40 0.46 -11.21
CA SER A 33 2.82 0.99 -12.46
C SER A 33 1.33 1.28 -12.36
N GLU A 34 0.60 0.59 -11.49
CA GLU A 34 -0.81 0.85 -11.22
C GLU A 34 -1.19 0.32 -9.85
N TRP A 35 -2.24 0.88 -9.28
CA TRP A 35 -2.74 0.44 -7.98
C TRP A 35 -4.23 0.72 -7.85
N LYS A 36 -4.86 0.00 -6.92
CA LYS A 36 -6.26 0.19 -6.54
C LYS A 36 -6.38 0.06 -5.03
N LEU A 37 -7.29 0.82 -4.44
CA LEU A 37 -7.55 0.81 -3.02
C LEU A 37 -9.05 0.70 -2.79
N ALA A 38 -9.46 -0.26 -1.97
CA ALA A 38 -10.86 -0.47 -1.61
C ALA A 38 -11.04 -0.41 -0.10
N ASP A 39 -12.14 0.21 0.32
CA ASP A 39 -12.61 0.22 1.69
C ASP A 39 -13.42 -1.06 1.93
N THR A 40 -13.01 -1.89 2.88
CA THR A 40 -13.70 -3.14 3.19
C THR A 40 -14.67 -3.02 4.36
N GLY A 41 -14.84 -1.82 4.92
CA GLY A 41 -15.68 -1.57 6.08
C GLY A 41 -14.90 -1.70 7.39
N TYR A 42 -15.41 -1.07 8.44
CA TYR A 42 -14.81 -1.12 9.78
C TYR A 42 -13.33 -0.72 9.80
N TYR A 43 -13.00 0.37 9.08
CA TYR A 43 -11.62 0.86 8.95
C TYR A 43 -10.69 -0.11 8.21
N GLY A 44 -11.25 -1.14 7.59
CA GLY A 44 -10.49 -2.11 6.81
C GLY A 44 -10.22 -1.65 5.40
N PHE A 45 -9.13 -2.13 4.82
CA PHE A 45 -8.78 -1.81 3.45
C PHE A 45 -8.08 -2.97 2.74
N VAL A 46 -8.17 -2.96 1.42
CA VAL A 46 -7.36 -3.79 0.53
C VAL A 46 -6.70 -2.86 -0.48
N TRP A 47 -5.39 -2.92 -0.58
CA TRP A 47 -4.63 -2.22 -1.61
C TRP A 47 -4.01 -3.26 -2.55
N LEU A 48 -4.20 -3.07 -3.85
CA LEU A 48 -3.64 -3.92 -4.88
C LEU A 48 -2.72 -3.10 -5.75
N GLY A 49 -1.53 -3.60 -6.02
CA GLY A 49 -0.58 -2.90 -6.87
C GLY A 49 0.15 -3.82 -7.83
N ASN A 50 0.55 -3.25 -8.96
CA ASN A 50 1.45 -3.89 -9.89
C ASN A 50 2.85 -3.35 -9.66
N ILE A 51 3.67 -4.12 -8.95
CA ILE A 51 5.01 -3.72 -8.54
C ILE A 51 6.00 -4.11 -9.62
N THR A 52 6.76 -3.13 -10.09
CA THR A 52 7.78 -3.32 -11.12
C THR A 52 9.17 -3.53 -10.55
N ASP A 53 9.39 -3.11 -9.29
CA ASP A 53 10.63 -3.31 -8.55
C ASP A 53 10.27 -3.59 -7.09
N MET A 54 10.26 -4.88 -6.73
CA MET A 54 9.84 -5.31 -5.40
C MET A 54 10.82 -4.83 -4.32
N ASP A 55 12.11 -4.88 -4.59
CA ASP A 55 13.13 -4.43 -3.63
C ASP A 55 13.03 -2.92 -3.39
N GLY A 56 12.83 -2.15 -4.45
CA GLY A 56 12.65 -0.71 -4.35
C GLY A 56 11.40 -0.34 -3.57
N MET A 57 10.29 -1.03 -3.83
CA MET A 57 9.05 -0.80 -3.09
C MET A 57 9.20 -1.16 -1.61
N SER A 58 9.84 -2.29 -1.31
CA SER A 58 10.08 -2.71 0.07
C SER A 58 10.93 -1.68 0.82
N ALA A 59 11.99 -1.18 0.19
CA ALA A 59 12.82 -0.14 0.78
C ALA A 59 12.03 1.14 1.04
N PHE A 60 11.14 1.52 0.09
CA PHE A 60 10.29 2.70 0.24
C PHE A 60 9.34 2.58 1.43
N LEU A 61 8.67 1.43 1.56
CA LEU A 61 7.69 1.19 2.61
C LEU A 61 8.30 1.06 4.00
N THR A 62 9.59 0.76 4.09
CA THR A 62 10.29 0.57 5.37
C THR A 62 11.18 1.75 5.77
N THR A 63 11.05 2.89 5.09
CA THR A 63 11.72 4.10 5.54
C THR A 63 11.18 4.52 6.92
N ASP A 64 12.00 5.22 7.70
CA ASP A 64 11.58 5.71 9.01
C ASP A 64 10.34 6.59 8.91
N GLU A 65 10.25 7.41 7.86
CA GLU A 65 9.09 8.27 7.62
C GLU A 65 7.81 7.47 7.41
N GLU A 66 7.86 6.42 6.58
CA GLU A 66 6.69 5.59 6.32
C GLU A 66 6.28 4.77 7.54
N MET A 67 7.23 4.22 8.26
CA MET A 67 6.95 3.44 9.47
C MET A 67 6.35 4.33 10.56
N LYS A 68 6.84 5.57 10.68
CA LYS A 68 6.27 6.55 11.62
C LYS A 68 4.84 6.93 11.21
N TRP A 69 4.61 7.14 9.93
CA TRP A 69 3.27 7.46 9.43
C TRP A 69 2.28 6.34 9.74
N ASP A 70 2.68 5.08 9.50
CA ASP A 70 1.85 3.92 9.80
C ASP A 70 1.48 3.89 11.29
N LYS A 71 2.46 4.09 12.15
CA LYS A 71 2.25 4.10 13.60
C LYS A 71 1.33 5.23 14.03
N ASP A 72 1.57 6.44 13.51
CA ASP A 72 0.80 7.63 13.89
C ASP A 72 -0.65 7.54 13.46
N ASN A 73 -0.95 6.80 12.39
CA ASN A 73 -2.29 6.64 11.84
C ASN A 73 -2.94 5.31 12.20
N GLY A 74 -2.26 4.47 12.99
CA GLY A 74 -2.78 3.16 13.35
C GLY A 74 -2.98 2.27 12.14
N CYS A 75 -2.06 2.33 11.16
CA CYS A 75 -2.11 1.52 9.96
C CYS A 75 -1.38 0.20 10.21
N VAL A 76 -2.13 -0.89 10.24
CA VAL A 76 -1.61 -2.24 10.49
C VAL A 76 -2.03 -3.13 9.33
N TYR A 77 -1.08 -3.81 8.71
CA TYR A 77 -1.37 -4.58 7.52
C TYR A 77 -0.46 -5.78 7.36
N LYS A 78 -0.88 -6.67 6.47
CA LYS A 78 -0.10 -7.81 6.00
C LYS A 78 0.11 -7.68 4.50
N LEU A 79 1.24 -8.16 4.03
CA LEU A 79 1.62 -8.13 2.61
C LEU A 79 1.50 -9.54 2.04
N TYR A 80 0.91 -9.63 0.84
CA TYR A 80 0.77 -10.88 0.12
C TYR A 80 1.23 -10.68 -1.32
N THR A 81 2.01 -11.62 -1.83
CA THR A 81 2.30 -11.63 -3.26
C THR A 81 1.19 -12.37 -3.99
N MET A 82 0.90 -11.95 -5.21
CA MET A 82 -0.15 -12.55 -6.04
C MET A 82 0.41 -12.94 -7.39
N SER A 83 -0.14 -14.03 -7.94
CA SER A 83 0.15 -14.44 -9.30
C SER A 83 -1.17 -14.57 -10.04
N GLU A 84 -1.21 -14.06 -11.26
CA GLU A 84 -2.35 -14.27 -12.12
C GLU A 84 -2.40 -15.72 -12.55
N MET A 85 -3.57 -16.34 -12.45
CA MET A 85 -3.75 -17.71 -12.91
C MET A 85 -3.82 -17.72 -14.43
N SER A 86 -3.02 -18.57 -15.06
CA SER A 86 -3.10 -18.77 -16.50
C SER A 86 -3.99 -19.98 -16.80
N GLU A 87 -4.79 -19.86 -17.85
CA GLU A 87 -5.69 -20.91 -18.31
C GLU A 87 -5.15 -21.63 -19.52
#